data_7cc2184a1c45a512259a116d2d005734
#
_entry.id   7cc2184a1c45a512259a116d2d005734
#
_cell.length_a   1.000
_cell.length_b   1.000
_cell.length_c   1.000
_cell.angle_alpha   90.00
_cell.angle_beta   90.00
_cell.angle_gamma   90.00
#
_symmetry.space_group_name_H-M   'P 1'
#
loop_
_entity.id
_entity.type
_entity.pdbx_description
1 polymer ?
#
loop_
_entity_poly.entity_id
_entity_poly.type
_entity_poly.pdbx_seq_one_letter_code
_entity_poly.pdbx_strand_id
1 'polypeptide(L)'
;MMQTTAVVIGAGHAGLAMSRRLTERSIDHVVLERGEVANSWRTQRWPSLRLLTPNWQTRLPGQRYAGDDPDGYMAVADVVTTITRYAGHIGAPVRTATTVHAVRAAPQGFEIQAADEVLSARTVVLATGAANLAATPRVADDVPAPVSSLTPLAYRDPSQLPDGGVLVVGASATGVQLAGEIHRSGHPVTLAVGEHVRLPRTYRGHDIFWWLEATGLLAERYDEIDDLTRARHLPSPQLTGTHEAAMTDLNSLTAQGVRIVGRLGRIIDGLAQFSGSLPNTCALADLKMNRFLNRADELATTAGLDGELPPPHRFAPTYVDPRTPLELDLTSGEITTVLWATGFRPDHTWLDIPVRDRTGRIRHDGGVVTDAPGLYVLGLPVLRTRASTYIHGAVTDSQAVASHLHTHLGSRRQ
;
A
#
# COMPACT_ATOMS: atom_id res chain seq x y z
N MET A 1 0.66 -35.96 -7.84
CA MET A 1 0.02 -34.86 -7.11
C MET A 1 0.68 -34.74 -5.76
N MET A 2 1.32 -33.62 -5.48
CA MET A 2 1.93 -33.33 -4.17
C MET A 2 0.85 -32.97 -3.16
N GLN A 3 0.87 -33.58 -1.96
CA GLN A 3 -0.06 -33.25 -0.89
C GLN A 3 0.66 -32.50 0.22
N THR A 4 0.04 -31.45 0.75
CA THR A 4 0.52 -30.71 1.91
C THR A 4 -0.67 -30.23 2.77
N THR A 5 -0.42 -29.87 4.01
CA THR A 5 -1.49 -29.38 4.89
C THR A 5 -1.91 -27.96 4.52
N ALA A 6 -0.95 -27.08 4.22
CA ALA A 6 -1.23 -25.71 3.87
C ALA A 6 -0.38 -25.22 2.69
N VAL A 7 -0.97 -24.40 1.81
CA VAL A 7 -0.27 -23.65 0.78
C VAL A 7 -0.40 -22.17 1.06
N VAL A 8 0.73 -21.46 1.12
CA VAL A 8 0.78 -20.00 1.20
C VAL A 8 1.15 -19.47 -0.18
N ILE A 9 0.37 -18.56 -0.76
CA ILE A 9 0.63 -18.00 -2.09
C ILE A 9 1.17 -16.57 -1.93
N GLY A 10 2.45 -16.40 -2.28
CA GLY A 10 3.22 -15.16 -2.17
C GLY A 10 4.25 -15.19 -1.05
N ALA A 11 5.53 -14.92 -1.39
CA ALA A 11 6.67 -14.83 -0.47
C ALA A 11 7.07 -13.36 -0.19
N GLY A 12 6.09 -12.49 -0.02
CA GLY A 12 6.24 -11.18 0.57
C GLY A 12 6.24 -11.25 2.10
N HIS A 13 6.34 -10.08 2.77
CA HIS A 13 6.34 -10.00 4.24
C HIS A 13 5.15 -10.73 4.89
N ALA A 14 3.94 -10.62 4.33
CA ALA A 14 2.74 -11.26 4.90
C ALA A 14 2.77 -12.78 4.78
N GLY A 15 3.18 -13.33 3.62
CA GLY A 15 3.29 -14.77 3.41
C GLY A 15 4.39 -15.40 4.24
N LEU A 16 5.54 -14.73 4.39
CA LEU A 16 6.63 -15.20 5.25
C LEU A 16 6.25 -15.12 6.74
N ALA A 17 5.53 -14.07 7.16
CA ALA A 17 4.98 -14.00 8.51
C ALA A 17 4.04 -15.19 8.79
N MET A 18 3.19 -15.55 7.82
CA MET A 18 2.33 -16.72 7.93
C MET A 18 3.13 -18.03 7.98
N SER A 19 4.12 -18.19 7.10
CA SER A 19 5.01 -19.35 7.11
C SER A 19 5.64 -19.58 8.47
N ARG A 20 6.19 -18.52 9.10
CA ARG A 20 6.72 -18.58 10.48
C ARG A 20 5.67 -19.09 11.46
N ARG A 21 4.43 -18.56 11.40
CA ARG A 21 3.33 -18.97 12.30
C ARG A 21 2.88 -20.40 12.10
N LEU A 22 2.94 -20.92 10.87
CA LEU A 22 2.65 -22.32 10.56
C LEU A 22 3.76 -23.25 11.12
N THR A 23 5.03 -22.88 10.94
CA THR A 23 6.17 -23.61 11.51
C THR A 23 6.09 -23.69 13.04
N GLU A 24 5.77 -22.58 13.73
CA GLU A 24 5.58 -22.54 15.19
C GLU A 24 4.47 -23.46 15.69
N ARG A 25 3.54 -23.86 14.82
CA ARG A 25 2.44 -24.80 15.12
C ARG A 25 2.66 -26.20 14.56
N SER A 26 3.85 -26.49 14.04
CA SER A 26 4.19 -27.75 13.37
C SER A 26 3.21 -28.12 12.24
N ILE A 27 2.71 -27.11 11.52
CA ILE A 27 1.84 -27.31 10.36
C ILE A 27 2.71 -27.38 9.10
N ASP A 28 2.67 -28.56 8.43
CA ASP A 28 3.34 -28.77 7.15
C ASP A 28 2.77 -27.82 6.09
N HIS A 29 3.66 -27.09 5.39
CA HIS A 29 3.26 -26.12 4.39
C HIS A 29 4.34 -25.87 3.36
N VAL A 30 3.93 -25.23 2.26
CA VAL A 30 4.81 -24.69 1.23
C VAL A 30 4.40 -23.25 0.91
N VAL A 31 5.37 -22.41 0.61
CA VAL A 31 5.15 -21.03 0.13
C VAL A 31 5.46 -21.00 -1.37
N LEU A 32 4.48 -20.62 -2.18
CA LEU A 32 4.64 -20.51 -3.64
C LEU A 32 4.84 -19.03 -4.03
N GLU A 33 5.92 -18.75 -4.76
CA GLU A 33 6.23 -17.40 -5.22
C GLU A 33 6.53 -17.42 -6.73
N ARG A 34 5.83 -16.56 -7.50
CA ARG A 34 5.98 -16.49 -8.97
C ARG A 34 7.36 -16.04 -9.44
N GLY A 35 8.05 -15.25 -8.63
CA GLY A 35 9.42 -14.80 -8.88
C GLY A 35 10.33 -15.20 -7.73
N GLU A 36 11.16 -14.27 -7.29
CA GLU A 36 12.03 -14.40 -6.12
C GLU A 36 11.31 -13.94 -4.84
N VAL A 37 11.85 -14.27 -3.67
CA VAL A 37 11.38 -13.70 -2.40
C VAL A 37 11.35 -12.18 -2.48
N ALA A 38 10.26 -11.57 -1.98
CA ALA A 38 9.99 -10.12 -2.09
C ALA A 38 9.80 -9.62 -3.53
N ASN A 39 9.31 -10.44 -4.45
CA ASN A 39 9.23 -10.16 -5.88
C ASN A 39 8.57 -8.82 -6.21
N SER A 40 7.45 -8.46 -5.58
CA SER A 40 6.78 -7.19 -5.86
C SER A 40 7.62 -5.97 -5.49
N TRP A 41 8.49 -6.06 -4.50
CA TRP A 41 9.47 -5.02 -4.17
C TRP A 41 10.59 -4.96 -5.19
N ARG A 42 11.05 -6.09 -5.72
CA ARG A 42 12.11 -6.18 -6.74
C ARG A 42 11.69 -5.64 -8.09
N THR A 43 10.45 -5.94 -8.52
CA THR A 43 10.02 -5.78 -9.92
C THR A 43 8.93 -4.75 -10.13
N GLN A 44 8.17 -4.39 -9.09
CA GLN A 44 6.98 -3.54 -9.21
C GLN A 44 7.11 -2.21 -8.45
N ARG A 45 8.32 -1.83 -8.06
CA ARG A 45 8.59 -0.55 -7.40
C ARG A 45 9.72 0.17 -8.14
N TRP A 46 9.66 1.49 -8.15
CA TRP A 46 10.74 2.30 -8.70
C TRP A 46 11.92 2.36 -7.71
N PRO A 47 13.17 2.40 -8.21
CA PRO A 47 14.36 2.23 -7.37
C PRO A 47 14.54 3.27 -6.27
N SER A 48 14.10 4.52 -6.49
CA SER A 48 14.20 5.61 -5.52
C SER A 48 13.14 5.59 -4.42
N LEU A 49 12.16 4.67 -4.50
CA LEU A 49 11.13 4.54 -3.46
C LEU A 49 11.77 4.26 -2.10
N ARG A 50 11.32 4.99 -1.09
CA ARG A 50 11.58 4.70 0.33
C ARG A 50 10.28 4.40 1.06
N LEU A 51 10.37 3.60 2.12
CA LEU A 51 9.23 3.33 2.98
C LEU A 51 8.68 4.62 3.59
N LEU A 52 7.38 4.68 3.80
CA LEU A 52 6.75 5.75 4.56
C LEU A 52 6.98 5.57 6.06
N THR A 53 7.10 4.32 6.50
CA THR A 53 7.29 3.94 7.90
C THR A 53 8.76 4.05 8.28
N PRO A 54 9.07 4.60 9.44
CA PRO A 54 10.43 4.58 9.96
C PRO A 54 10.93 3.16 10.22
N ASN A 55 12.24 2.98 10.23
CA ASN A 55 12.88 1.67 10.32
C ASN A 55 12.52 0.93 11.62
N TRP A 56 12.38 1.64 12.75
CA TRP A 56 11.99 1.04 14.04
C TRP A 56 10.62 0.34 13.98
N GLN A 57 9.76 0.74 13.06
CA GLN A 57 8.44 0.12 12.87
C GLN A 57 8.52 -1.16 12.03
N THR A 58 9.64 -1.43 11.35
CA THR A 58 9.82 -2.64 10.56
C THR A 58 10.05 -3.84 11.47
N ARG A 59 9.00 -4.65 11.64
CA ARG A 59 9.00 -5.85 12.47
C ARG A 59 8.21 -6.98 11.81
N LEU A 60 8.69 -8.20 11.97
CA LEU A 60 8.07 -9.45 11.54
C LEU A 60 8.06 -10.44 12.71
N PRO A 61 7.30 -11.54 12.66
CA PRO A 61 7.30 -12.51 13.76
C PRO A 61 8.70 -13.00 14.12
N GLY A 62 9.15 -12.68 15.35
CA GLY A 62 10.49 -13.02 15.83
C GLY A 62 11.63 -12.13 15.32
N GLN A 63 11.36 -11.07 14.57
CA GLN A 63 12.38 -10.15 14.07
C GLN A 63 11.93 -8.68 14.20
N ARG A 64 12.89 -7.82 14.60
CA ARG A 64 12.75 -6.36 14.61
C ARG A 64 13.92 -5.73 13.85
N TYR A 65 13.78 -4.48 13.47
CA TYR A 65 14.89 -3.71 12.96
C TYR A 65 16.00 -3.64 14.04
N ALA A 66 17.24 -3.85 13.62
CA ALA A 66 18.42 -3.84 14.47
C ALA A 66 19.60 -3.09 13.83
N GLY A 67 19.34 -2.18 12.90
CA GLY A 67 20.34 -1.32 12.30
C GLY A 67 20.57 -0.04 13.11
N ASP A 68 21.55 0.75 12.69
CA ASP A 68 22.03 1.95 13.41
C ASP A 68 21.18 3.20 13.15
N ASP A 69 20.22 3.16 12.22
CA ASP A 69 19.35 4.28 11.87
C ASP A 69 17.86 3.90 12.08
N PRO A 70 17.38 3.83 13.34
CA PRO A 70 16.01 3.43 13.64
C PRO A 70 14.98 4.45 13.11
N ASP A 71 15.31 5.73 13.07
CA ASP A 71 14.41 6.81 12.64
C ASP A 71 14.47 7.09 11.13
N GLY A 72 15.38 6.46 10.41
CA GLY A 72 15.48 6.53 8.97
C GLY A 72 14.41 5.69 8.25
N TYR A 73 14.49 5.65 6.92
CA TYR A 73 13.51 5.02 6.05
C TYR A 73 14.20 4.12 5.02
N MET A 74 13.88 2.83 5.01
CA MET A 74 14.47 1.87 4.07
C MET A 74 14.19 2.25 2.62
N ALA A 75 15.23 2.19 1.79
CA ALA A 75 15.07 2.13 0.35
C ALA A 75 14.54 0.74 -0.09
N VAL A 76 14.04 0.65 -1.31
CA VAL A 76 13.52 -0.62 -1.86
C VAL A 76 14.53 -1.77 -1.73
N ALA A 77 15.81 -1.52 -2.01
CA ALA A 77 16.86 -2.53 -1.92
C ALA A 77 17.03 -3.08 -0.48
N ASP A 78 16.90 -2.20 0.53
CA ASP A 78 16.98 -2.60 1.93
C ASP A 78 15.77 -3.42 2.37
N VAL A 79 14.58 -3.04 1.89
CA VAL A 79 13.34 -3.82 2.10
C VAL A 79 13.47 -5.22 1.52
N VAL A 80 13.95 -5.33 0.27
CA VAL A 80 14.20 -6.62 -0.38
C VAL A 80 15.20 -7.44 0.42
N THR A 81 16.31 -6.85 0.83
CA THR A 81 17.34 -7.51 1.63
C THR A 81 16.78 -8.00 2.97
N THR A 82 16.00 -7.15 3.65
CA THR A 82 15.38 -7.47 4.94
C THR A 82 14.41 -8.65 4.84
N ILE A 83 13.52 -8.64 3.85
CA ILE A 83 12.54 -9.71 3.64
C ILE A 83 13.23 -11.01 3.21
N THR A 84 14.24 -10.93 2.33
CA THR A 84 15.01 -12.11 1.88
C THR A 84 15.79 -12.74 3.02
N ARG A 85 16.44 -11.91 3.85
CA ARG A 85 17.15 -12.41 5.04
C ARG A 85 16.19 -13.05 6.04
N TYR A 86 15.00 -12.47 6.21
CA TYR A 86 13.97 -13.04 7.07
C TYR A 86 13.53 -14.42 6.58
N ALA A 87 13.29 -14.61 5.28
CA ALA A 87 12.94 -15.92 4.71
C ALA A 87 14.00 -16.99 5.02
N GLY A 88 15.28 -16.65 4.85
CA GLY A 88 16.39 -17.54 5.19
C GLY A 88 16.50 -17.84 6.70
N HIS A 89 16.33 -16.79 7.54
CA HIS A 89 16.40 -16.93 8.99
C HIS A 89 15.32 -17.88 9.56
N ILE A 90 14.11 -17.81 9.05
CA ILE A 90 13.00 -18.68 9.50
C ILE A 90 12.98 -20.04 8.81
N GLY A 91 13.86 -20.29 7.86
CA GLY A 91 13.88 -21.53 7.07
C GLY A 91 12.58 -21.75 6.29
N ALA A 92 11.98 -20.67 5.72
CA ALA A 92 10.70 -20.76 5.03
C ALA A 92 10.78 -21.70 3.82
N PRO A 93 9.86 -22.67 3.66
CA PRO A 93 9.85 -23.61 2.54
C PRO A 93 9.32 -22.94 1.25
N VAL A 94 10.06 -21.93 0.74
CA VAL A 94 9.68 -21.16 -0.44
C VAL A 94 10.08 -21.89 -1.71
N ARG A 95 9.12 -22.03 -2.62
CA ARG A 95 9.32 -22.43 -4.01
C ARG A 95 9.20 -21.18 -4.88
N THR A 96 10.34 -20.67 -5.31
CA THR A 96 10.47 -19.54 -6.23
C THR A 96 10.14 -19.95 -7.67
N ALA A 97 9.99 -18.97 -8.57
CA ALA A 97 9.64 -19.18 -9.98
C ALA A 97 8.41 -20.10 -10.18
N THR A 98 7.47 -20.09 -9.21
CA THR A 98 6.29 -20.97 -9.20
C THR A 98 5.02 -20.11 -9.25
N THR A 99 4.53 -19.87 -10.46
CA THR A 99 3.30 -19.12 -10.70
C THR A 99 2.07 -19.98 -10.45
N VAL A 100 1.15 -19.51 -9.61
CA VAL A 100 -0.16 -20.15 -9.43
C VAL A 100 -1.10 -19.64 -10.51
N HIS A 101 -1.67 -20.56 -11.28
CA HIS A 101 -2.58 -20.28 -12.40
C HIS A 101 -4.04 -20.50 -12.04
N ALA A 102 -4.33 -21.38 -11.09
CA ALA A 102 -5.69 -21.57 -10.57
C ALA A 102 -5.68 -22.11 -9.13
N VAL A 103 -6.70 -21.74 -8.37
CA VAL A 103 -7.06 -22.39 -7.10
C VAL A 103 -8.54 -22.73 -7.15
N ARG A 104 -8.86 -24.01 -6.93
CA ARG A 104 -10.20 -24.56 -6.97
C ARG A 104 -10.55 -25.24 -5.67
N ALA A 105 -11.82 -25.25 -5.33
CA ALA A 105 -12.32 -26.08 -4.24
C ALA A 105 -12.29 -27.56 -4.63
N ALA A 106 -11.90 -28.42 -3.70
CA ALA A 106 -11.86 -29.86 -3.85
C ALA A 106 -12.54 -30.54 -2.64
N PRO A 107 -12.95 -31.83 -2.74
CA PRO A 107 -13.67 -32.50 -1.65
C PRO A 107 -12.97 -32.49 -0.29
N GLN A 108 -11.64 -32.46 -0.28
CA GLN A 108 -10.83 -32.47 0.95
C GLN A 108 -10.00 -31.21 1.16
N GLY A 109 -10.40 -30.07 0.57
CA GLY A 109 -9.70 -28.80 0.65
C GLY A 109 -9.63 -28.09 -0.68
N PHE A 110 -8.42 -27.96 -1.26
CA PHE A 110 -8.17 -27.17 -2.45
C PHE A 110 -7.20 -27.87 -3.39
N GLU A 111 -7.43 -27.65 -4.67
CA GLU A 111 -6.51 -27.98 -5.76
C GLU A 111 -5.85 -26.67 -6.23
N ILE A 112 -4.53 -26.68 -6.30
CA ILE A 112 -3.71 -25.53 -6.71
C ILE A 112 -2.91 -25.93 -7.96
N GLN A 113 -3.22 -25.30 -9.08
CA GLN A 113 -2.42 -25.44 -10.29
C GLN A 113 -1.28 -24.42 -10.27
N ALA A 114 -0.06 -24.90 -10.14
CA ALA A 114 1.14 -24.08 -10.03
C ALA A 114 2.20 -24.56 -11.01
N ALA A 115 2.68 -23.66 -11.88
CA ALA A 115 3.52 -24.03 -13.02
C ALA A 115 2.92 -25.24 -13.77
N ASP A 116 3.68 -26.32 -13.95
CA ASP A 116 3.24 -27.54 -14.67
C ASP A 116 2.73 -28.66 -13.73
N GLU A 117 2.49 -28.36 -12.47
CA GLU A 117 2.06 -29.34 -11.47
C GLU A 117 0.76 -28.96 -10.77
N VAL A 118 0.16 -29.96 -10.15
CA VAL A 118 -1.05 -29.80 -9.32
C VAL A 118 -0.70 -30.21 -7.88
N LEU A 119 -0.94 -29.27 -6.96
CA LEU A 119 -0.85 -29.51 -5.52
C LEU A 119 -2.25 -29.67 -4.93
N SER A 120 -2.37 -30.52 -3.91
CA SER A 120 -3.56 -30.65 -3.08
C SER A 120 -3.23 -30.17 -1.67
N ALA A 121 -4.07 -29.27 -1.12
CA ALA A 121 -3.89 -28.75 0.24
C ALA A 121 -5.22 -28.69 0.99
N ARG A 122 -5.15 -28.91 2.31
CA ARG A 122 -6.34 -28.77 3.18
C ARG A 122 -6.71 -27.30 3.39
N THR A 123 -5.72 -26.42 3.36
CA THR A 123 -5.90 -24.98 3.55
C THR A 123 -5.04 -24.18 2.60
N VAL A 124 -5.52 -22.99 2.21
CA VAL A 124 -4.80 -22.06 1.35
C VAL A 124 -4.81 -20.66 1.97
N VAL A 125 -3.66 -19.98 1.96
CA VAL A 125 -3.52 -18.59 2.41
C VAL A 125 -3.06 -17.73 1.25
N LEU A 126 -3.90 -16.78 0.83
CA LEU A 126 -3.61 -15.82 -0.21
C LEU A 126 -2.85 -14.64 0.40
N ALA A 127 -1.56 -14.54 0.14
CA ALA A 127 -0.67 -13.48 0.64
C ALA A 127 0.02 -12.72 -0.50
N THR A 128 -0.69 -12.57 -1.64
CA THR A 128 -0.18 -11.96 -2.87
C THR A 128 -0.08 -10.44 -2.82
N GLY A 129 -0.58 -9.83 -1.74
CA GLY A 129 -0.56 -8.38 -1.53
C GLY A 129 -1.68 -7.63 -2.24
N ALA A 130 -1.77 -6.31 -1.96
CA ALA A 130 -2.87 -5.45 -2.41
C ALA A 130 -2.53 -4.63 -3.67
N ALA A 131 -1.30 -4.68 -4.17
CA ALA A 131 -0.81 -3.78 -5.21
C ALA A 131 -0.25 -4.53 -6.43
N ASN A 132 -1.00 -5.50 -6.94
CA ASN A 132 -0.58 -6.31 -8.09
C ASN A 132 -0.85 -5.63 -9.43
N LEU A 133 -1.94 -4.88 -9.53
CA LEU A 133 -2.39 -4.19 -10.73
C LEU A 133 -2.59 -2.71 -10.42
N ALA A 134 -2.26 -1.83 -11.36
CA ALA A 134 -2.64 -0.42 -11.27
C ALA A 134 -4.16 -0.26 -11.37
N ALA A 135 -4.72 0.62 -10.56
CA ALA A 135 -6.13 0.99 -10.63
C ALA A 135 -6.31 2.18 -11.58
N THR A 136 -6.05 1.96 -12.88
CA THR A 136 -6.19 2.98 -13.92
C THR A 136 -7.67 3.27 -14.16
N PRO A 137 -8.11 4.54 -14.10
CA PRO A 137 -9.50 4.91 -14.36
C PRO A 137 -9.82 4.84 -15.87
N ARG A 138 -11.11 4.68 -16.22
CA ARG A 138 -11.55 4.59 -17.62
C ARG A 138 -11.15 5.81 -18.47
N VAL A 139 -11.06 6.99 -17.87
CA VAL A 139 -10.63 8.21 -18.56
C VAL A 139 -9.20 8.10 -19.14
N ALA A 140 -8.43 7.10 -18.76
CA ALA A 140 -7.11 6.85 -19.35
C ALA A 140 -7.19 6.37 -20.80
N ASP A 141 -8.31 5.77 -21.19
CA ASP A 141 -8.54 5.32 -22.58
C ASP A 141 -8.76 6.51 -23.54
N ASP A 142 -9.05 7.71 -23.00
CA ASP A 142 -9.30 8.95 -23.76
C ASP A 142 -8.03 9.81 -23.92
N VAL A 143 -6.87 9.35 -23.43
CA VAL A 143 -5.59 10.08 -23.60
C VAL A 143 -5.20 10.08 -25.08
N PRO A 144 -4.88 11.25 -25.70
CA PRO A 144 -4.51 11.33 -27.11
C PRO A 144 -3.26 10.49 -27.43
N ALA A 145 -3.23 9.87 -28.59
CA ALA A 145 -2.16 8.96 -29.06
C ALA A 145 -0.71 9.48 -28.93
N PRO A 146 -0.41 10.78 -29.12
CA PRO A 146 0.96 11.28 -28.94
C PRO A 146 1.41 11.30 -27.48
N VAL A 147 0.49 11.26 -26.52
CA VAL A 147 0.80 11.37 -25.09
C VAL A 147 1.00 9.97 -24.51
N SER A 148 2.15 9.74 -23.90
CA SER A 148 2.46 8.48 -23.23
C SER A 148 1.58 8.29 -21.98
N SER A 149 1.07 7.08 -21.78
CA SER A 149 0.28 6.72 -20.60
C SER A 149 1.06 5.72 -19.76
N LEU A 150 1.36 6.07 -18.49
CA LEU A 150 2.26 5.31 -17.63
C LEU A 150 1.62 5.08 -16.26
N THR A 151 1.96 3.97 -15.62
CA THR A 151 1.55 3.67 -14.24
C THR A 151 2.79 3.54 -13.34
N PRO A 152 2.67 3.71 -12.01
CA PRO A 152 3.79 3.53 -11.08
C PRO A 152 4.39 2.11 -11.09
N LEU A 153 3.65 1.10 -11.57
CA LEU A 153 4.18 -0.26 -11.72
C LEU A 153 5.16 -0.38 -12.89
N ALA A 154 5.00 0.45 -13.91
CA ALA A 154 5.87 0.50 -15.09
C ALA A 154 6.95 1.60 -14.99
N TYR A 155 6.76 2.61 -14.15
CA TYR A 155 7.74 3.65 -13.91
C TYR A 155 8.97 3.11 -13.19
N ARG A 156 10.17 3.55 -13.61
CA ARG A 156 11.47 3.21 -12.99
C ARG A 156 12.22 4.45 -12.55
N ASP A 157 12.42 5.37 -13.44
CA ASP A 157 13.13 6.64 -13.18
C ASP A 157 12.73 7.69 -14.23
N PRO A 158 13.05 8.97 -14.00
CA PRO A 158 12.67 10.05 -14.94
C PRO A 158 13.26 9.91 -16.34
N SER A 159 14.39 9.22 -16.53
CA SER A 159 15.04 9.12 -17.84
C SER A 159 14.23 8.34 -18.88
N GLN A 160 13.23 7.57 -18.45
CA GLN A 160 12.31 6.87 -19.36
C GLN A 160 11.21 7.77 -19.93
N LEU A 161 11.07 9.00 -19.40
CA LEU A 161 10.01 9.92 -19.81
C LEU A 161 10.47 10.70 -21.06
N PRO A 162 9.59 10.89 -22.06
CA PRO A 162 9.86 11.81 -23.15
C PRO A 162 10.05 13.24 -22.65
N ASP A 163 10.88 14.02 -23.37
CA ASP A 163 11.02 15.46 -23.09
C ASP A 163 9.65 16.15 -23.12
N GLY A 164 9.39 17.00 -22.13
CA GLY A 164 8.13 17.74 -22.00
C GLY A 164 7.51 17.60 -20.60
N GLY A 165 6.28 18.08 -20.46
CA GLY A 165 5.56 18.10 -19.21
C GLY A 165 4.90 16.76 -18.87
N VAL A 166 4.74 16.52 -17.56
CA VAL A 166 4.10 15.32 -17.04
C VAL A 166 2.86 15.69 -16.23
N LEU A 167 1.72 15.13 -16.61
CA LEU A 167 0.49 15.16 -15.82
C LEU A 167 0.47 13.96 -14.87
N VAL A 168 0.69 14.17 -13.57
CA VAL A 168 0.55 13.14 -12.55
C VAL A 168 -0.88 13.16 -12.03
N VAL A 169 -1.61 12.06 -12.14
CA VAL A 169 -3.01 11.95 -11.69
C VAL A 169 -3.08 11.18 -10.38
N GLY A 170 -3.50 11.87 -9.30
CA GLY A 170 -3.59 11.33 -7.94
C GLY A 170 -2.50 11.86 -7.02
N ALA A 171 -2.90 12.30 -5.82
CA ALA A 171 -2.05 13.03 -4.87
C ALA A 171 -1.92 12.31 -3.50
N SER A 172 -1.97 10.97 -3.49
CA SER A 172 -1.56 10.17 -2.33
C SER A 172 -0.03 10.00 -2.30
N ALA A 173 0.51 9.23 -1.37
CA ALA A 173 1.95 9.02 -1.21
C ALA A 173 2.71 8.82 -2.54
N THR A 174 2.24 7.91 -3.40
CA THR A 174 2.88 7.64 -4.71
C THR A 174 2.89 8.87 -5.61
N GLY A 175 1.75 9.57 -5.70
CA GLY A 175 1.63 10.73 -6.58
C GLY A 175 2.53 11.89 -6.16
N VAL A 176 2.59 12.21 -4.86
CA VAL A 176 3.45 13.30 -4.36
C VAL A 176 4.93 12.96 -4.46
N GLN A 177 5.30 11.69 -4.23
CA GLN A 177 6.69 11.24 -4.38
C GLN A 177 7.15 11.35 -5.84
N LEU A 178 6.37 10.80 -6.77
CA LEU A 178 6.71 10.81 -8.20
C LEU A 178 6.65 12.22 -8.79
N ALA A 179 5.65 13.05 -8.42
CA ALA A 179 5.58 14.44 -8.85
C ALA A 179 6.83 15.23 -8.45
N GLY A 180 7.26 15.08 -7.20
CA GLY A 180 8.49 15.73 -6.72
C GLY A 180 9.77 15.19 -7.37
N GLU A 181 9.88 13.89 -7.59
CA GLU A 181 11.03 13.26 -8.25
C GLU A 181 11.16 13.71 -9.71
N ILE A 182 10.07 13.60 -10.47
CA ILE A 182 10.02 13.98 -11.88
C ILE A 182 10.28 15.48 -12.06
N HIS A 183 9.72 16.31 -11.16
CA HIS A 183 9.98 17.74 -11.20
C HIS A 183 11.46 18.08 -10.96
N ARG A 184 12.09 17.45 -9.96
CA ARG A 184 13.52 17.65 -9.68
C ARG A 184 14.45 17.17 -10.80
N SER A 185 13.99 16.28 -11.66
CA SER A 185 14.75 15.86 -12.86
C SER A 185 14.68 16.85 -14.03
N GLY A 186 13.88 17.91 -13.90
CA GLY A 186 13.77 18.99 -14.89
C GLY A 186 12.49 18.97 -15.74
N HIS A 187 11.59 17.98 -15.55
CA HIS A 187 10.32 17.98 -16.26
C HIS A 187 9.33 18.96 -15.59
N PRO A 188 8.59 19.78 -16.35
CA PRO A 188 7.42 20.48 -15.82
C PRO A 188 6.37 19.48 -15.35
N VAL A 189 5.86 19.63 -14.11
CA VAL A 189 4.87 18.70 -13.57
C VAL A 189 3.58 19.43 -13.24
N THR A 190 2.46 18.86 -13.69
CA THR A 190 1.11 19.20 -13.24
C THR A 190 0.56 18.04 -12.43
N LEU A 191 0.15 18.27 -11.18
CA LEU A 191 -0.41 17.26 -10.29
C LEU A 191 -1.93 17.45 -10.14
N ALA A 192 -2.70 16.46 -10.60
CA ALA A 192 -4.16 16.44 -10.45
C ALA A 192 -4.56 15.81 -9.12
N VAL A 193 -5.22 16.62 -8.27
CA VAL A 193 -5.49 16.32 -6.87
C VAL A 193 -6.95 15.94 -6.64
N GLY A 194 -7.16 14.68 -6.23
CA GLY A 194 -8.43 14.20 -5.67
C GLY A 194 -8.41 14.12 -4.14
N GLU A 195 -9.25 13.24 -3.56
CA GLU A 195 -9.20 12.96 -2.13
C GLU A 195 -7.80 12.49 -1.72
N HIS A 196 -7.27 13.08 -0.65
CA HIS A 196 -5.95 12.77 -0.14
C HIS A 196 -5.91 12.90 1.39
N VAL A 197 -4.88 12.32 1.99
CA VAL A 197 -4.60 12.41 3.43
C VAL A 197 -3.34 13.23 3.62
N ARG A 198 -3.48 14.42 4.21
CA ARG A 198 -2.38 15.28 4.59
C ARG A 198 -1.95 14.95 6.02
N LEU A 199 -0.67 14.65 6.24
CA LEU A 199 -0.06 14.51 7.55
C LEU A 199 1.34 15.13 7.51
N PRO A 200 1.81 15.77 8.61
CA PRO A 200 3.20 16.19 8.69
C PRO A 200 4.12 14.97 8.84
N ARG A 201 5.38 15.09 8.43
CA ARG A 201 6.36 14.01 8.63
C ARG A 201 6.70 13.85 10.11
N THR A 202 6.86 14.97 10.80
CA THR A 202 7.16 15.01 12.23
C THR A 202 6.19 15.93 12.96
N TYR A 203 5.87 15.60 14.20
CA TYR A 203 5.07 16.42 15.08
C TYR A 203 5.59 16.33 16.51
N ARG A 204 5.78 17.48 17.17
CA ARG A 204 6.30 17.57 18.55
C ARG A 204 7.53 16.65 18.77
N GLY A 205 8.51 16.72 17.85
CA GLY A 205 9.78 15.99 17.94
C GLY A 205 9.75 14.50 17.54
N HIS A 206 8.59 13.91 17.29
CA HIS A 206 8.47 12.52 16.86
C HIS A 206 7.97 12.40 15.42
N ASP A 207 8.34 11.29 14.76
CA ASP A 207 7.75 10.88 13.50
C ASP A 207 6.23 10.71 13.64
N ILE A 208 5.47 11.03 12.59
CA ILE A 208 4.01 10.94 12.64
C ILE A 208 3.52 9.51 12.91
N PHE A 209 4.27 8.48 12.49
CA PHE A 209 3.95 7.09 12.79
C PHE A 209 4.06 6.74 14.27
N TRP A 210 4.93 7.44 15.02
CA TRP A 210 4.93 7.32 16.48
C TRP A 210 3.59 7.78 17.08
N TRP A 211 3.08 8.91 16.60
CA TRP A 211 1.77 9.42 17.04
C TRP A 211 0.60 8.54 16.59
N LEU A 212 0.67 8.00 15.34
CA LEU A 212 -0.34 7.06 14.85
C LEU A 212 -0.39 5.76 15.68
N GLU A 213 0.76 5.27 16.16
CA GLU A 213 0.85 4.11 17.05
C GLU A 213 0.43 4.47 18.48
N ALA A 214 0.96 5.56 19.05
CA ALA A 214 0.67 5.98 20.42
C ALA A 214 -0.81 6.32 20.65
N THR A 215 -1.47 6.95 19.69
CA THR A 215 -2.92 7.23 19.77
C THR A 215 -3.80 6.00 19.54
N GLY A 216 -3.21 4.83 19.27
CA GLY A 216 -3.94 3.59 18.99
C GLY A 216 -4.59 3.54 17.60
N LEU A 217 -4.43 4.58 16.75
CA LEU A 217 -5.10 4.64 15.45
C LEU A 217 -4.71 3.47 14.53
N LEU A 218 -3.43 3.08 14.51
CA LEU A 218 -2.97 1.94 13.71
C LEU A 218 -3.52 0.60 14.20
N ALA A 219 -3.83 0.48 15.49
CA ALA A 219 -4.36 -0.72 16.12
C ALA A 219 -5.91 -0.80 16.04
N GLU A 220 -6.59 0.26 15.58
CA GLU A 220 -8.05 0.25 15.44
C GLU A 220 -8.50 -0.90 14.56
N ARG A 221 -9.38 -1.73 15.10
CA ARG A 221 -9.81 -2.98 14.49
C ARG A 221 -10.88 -2.76 13.43
N TYR A 222 -10.88 -3.61 12.41
CA TYR A 222 -11.84 -3.56 11.30
C TYR A 222 -13.31 -3.66 11.75
N ASP A 223 -13.58 -4.38 12.86
CA ASP A 223 -14.90 -4.58 13.45
C ASP A 223 -15.34 -3.43 14.40
N GLU A 224 -14.44 -2.48 14.68
CA GLU A 224 -14.69 -1.25 15.45
C GLU A 224 -14.87 -0.02 14.55
N ILE A 225 -14.61 -0.15 13.23
CA ILE A 225 -14.68 0.95 12.27
C ILE A 225 -16.10 1.08 11.73
N ASP A 226 -16.75 2.23 11.95
CA ASP A 226 -18.11 2.53 11.50
C ASP A 226 -18.31 2.34 9.99
N ASP A 227 -17.40 2.86 9.16
CA ASP A 227 -17.41 2.73 7.71
C ASP A 227 -16.15 2.02 7.20
N LEU A 228 -16.16 0.69 7.31
CA LEU A 228 -15.08 -0.17 6.87
C LEU A 228 -14.81 -0.06 5.36
N THR A 229 -15.87 0.13 4.55
CA THR A 229 -15.73 0.30 3.11
C THR A 229 -14.90 1.54 2.79
N ARG A 230 -15.22 2.66 3.42
CA ARG A 230 -14.47 3.90 3.27
C ARG A 230 -13.05 3.77 3.82
N ALA A 231 -12.86 3.13 4.97
CA ALA A 231 -11.54 2.93 5.57
C ALA A 231 -10.60 2.14 4.65
N ARG A 232 -11.11 1.11 3.97
CA ARG A 232 -10.38 0.31 2.98
C ARG A 232 -10.02 1.06 1.68
N HIS A 233 -10.68 2.21 1.44
CA HIS A 233 -10.44 3.04 0.25
C HIS A 233 -9.65 4.32 0.55
N LEU A 234 -9.34 4.58 1.82
CA LEU A 234 -8.56 5.76 2.16
C LEU A 234 -7.20 5.73 1.45
N PRO A 235 -6.83 6.83 0.78
CA PRO A 235 -5.51 6.93 0.17
C PRO A 235 -4.41 6.93 1.24
N SER A 236 -3.22 6.47 0.87
CA SER A 236 -2.04 6.58 1.72
C SER A 236 -1.71 8.06 1.99
N PRO A 237 -1.24 8.42 3.19
CA PRO A 237 -0.91 9.80 3.53
C PRO A 237 0.21 10.35 2.64
N GLN A 238 0.18 11.66 2.39
CA GLN A 238 1.20 12.41 1.66
C GLN A 238 2.50 12.45 2.45
N LEU A 239 3.24 11.36 2.43
CA LEU A 239 4.51 11.20 3.14
C LEU A 239 5.57 10.66 2.18
N THR A 240 6.82 11.02 2.45
CA THR A 240 8.01 10.44 1.84
C THR A 240 9.00 10.06 2.93
N GLY A 241 9.74 8.98 2.72
CA GLY A 241 10.85 8.59 3.59
C GLY A 241 12.15 9.27 3.15
N THR A 242 12.27 10.58 3.30
CA THR A 242 13.52 11.29 3.03
C THR A 242 14.38 11.36 4.29
N HIS A 243 15.71 11.39 4.11
CA HIS A 243 16.65 11.46 5.23
C HIS A 243 16.43 12.71 6.10
N GLU A 244 16.04 13.82 5.45
CA GLU A 244 15.77 15.09 6.12
C GLU A 244 14.43 15.11 6.87
N ALA A 245 13.67 14.00 6.81
CA ALA A 245 12.31 13.91 7.36
C ALA A 245 11.41 15.09 6.93
N ALA A 246 11.61 15.58 5.70
CA ALA A 246 10.92 16.74 5.17
C ALA A 246 9.43 16.48 4.95
N MET A 247 8.62 17.50 5.21
CA MET A 247 7.20 17.46 4.88
C MET A 247 7.04 17.48 3.36
N THR A 248 6.34 16.47 2.83
CA THR A 248 6.01 16.38 1.40
C THR A 248 4.50 16.48 1.26
N ASP A 249 4.02 17.68 1.01
CA ASP A 249 2.61 17.99 0.80
C ASP A 249 2.42 18.89 -0.44
N LEU A 250 1.19 19.31 -0.70
CA LEU A 250 0.89 20.17 -1.84
C LEU A 250 1.57 21.55 -1.73
N ASN A 251 1.73 22.08 -0.50
CA ASN A 251 2.43 23.36 -0.29
C ASN A 251 3.91 23.25 -0.67
N SER A 252 4.57 22.18 -0.23
CA SER A 252 5.99 21.95 -0.54
C SER A 252 6.22 21.71 -2.03
N LEU A 253 5.31 20.99 -2.71
CA LEU A 253 5.38 20.79 -4.16
C LEU A 253 5.13 22.07 -4.93
N THR A 254 4.14 22.89 -4.51
CA THR A 254 3.88 24.21 -5.10
C THR A 254 5.11 25.14 -4.96
N ALA A 255 5.75 25.14 -3.78
CA ALA A 255 6.97 25.92 -3.57
C ALA A 255 8.16 25.46 -4.45
N GLN A 256 8.19 24.21 -4.86
CA GLN A 256 9.17 23.66 -5.80
C GLN A 256 8.84 24.01 -7.27
N GLY A 257 7.61 24.48 -7.58
CA GLY A 257 7.19 24.80 -8.94
C GLY A 257 6.24 23.78 -9.58
N VAL A 258 5.79 22.76 -8.85
CA VAL A 258 4.77 21.82 -9.34
C VAL A 258 3.43 22.55 -9.43
N ARG A 259 2.79 22.51 -10.60
CA ARG A 259 1.44 23.07 -10.80
C ARG A 259 0.41 22.12 -10.19
N ILE A 260 -0.43 22.64 -9.28
CA ILE A 260 -1.50 21.86 -8.66
C ILE A 260 -2.82 22.18 -9.36
N VAL A 261 -3.59 21.14 -9.74
CA VAL A 261 -4.93 21.26 -10.34
C VAL A 261 -5.93 20.38 -9.63
N GLY A 262 -7.21 20.58 -9.85
CA GLY A 262 -8.27 19.77 -9.26
C GLY A 262 -8.28 18.34 -9.77
N ARG A 263 -9.17 17.52 -9.22
CA ARG A 263 -9.35 16.14 -9.66
C ARG A 263 -9.66 16.08 -11.16
N LEU A 264 -8.92 15.26 -11.90
CA LEU A 264 -9.24 14.95 -13.29
C LEU A 264 -10.61 14.25 -13.36
N GLY A 265 -11.53 14.83 -14.10
CA GLY A 265 -12.88 14.34 -14.29
C GLY A 265 -13.04 13.54 -15.57
N ARG A 266 -12.59 14.13 -16.68
CA ARG A 266 -12.72 13.55 -18.02
C ARG A 266 -11.67 14.14 -18.98
N ILE A 267 -11.48 13.48 -20.11
CA ILE A 267 -10.72 13.98 -21.26
C ILE A 267 -11.69 13.94 -22.46
N ILE A 268 -11.87 15.06 -23.14
CA ILE A 268 -12.73 15.17 -24.32
C ILE A 268 -11.98 15.98 -25.38
N ASP A 269 -11.89 15.45 -26.59
CA ASP A 269 -11.21 16.10 -27.72
C ASP A 269 -9.79 16.57 -27.37
N GLY A 270 -9.09 15.78 -26.54
CA GLY A 270 -7.75 16.09 -26.08
C GLY A 270 -7.68 17.09 -24.92
N LEU A 271 -8.80 17.65 -24.44
CA LEU A 271 -8.86 18.54 -23.29
C LEU A 271 -9.10 17.77 -22.00
N ALA A 272 -8.12 17.75 -21.11
CA ALA A 272 -8.24 17.23 -19.75
C ALA A 272 -8.98 18.27 -18.88
N GLN A 273 -10.11 17.88 -18.30
CA GLN A 273 -10.96 18.75 -17.49
C GLN A 273 -10.88 18.42 -16.00
N PHE A 274 -10.67 19.44 -15.18
CA PHE A 274 -10.46 19.33 -13.76
C PHE A 274 -11.61 19.89 -12.94
N SER A 275 -11.85 19.30 -11.77
CA SER A 275 -12.86 19.79 -10.82
C SER A 275 -12.45 21.12 -10.19
N GLY A 276 -13.37 22.08 -10.13
CA GLY A 276 -13.21 23.33 -9.37
C GLY A 276 -13.27 23.16 -7.85
N SER A 277 -13.47 21.94 -7.32
CA SER A 277 -13.60 21.68 -5.88
C SER A 277 -12.26 21.55 -5.14
N LEU A 278 -11.12 21.83 -5.79
CA LEU A 278 -9.79 21.71 -5.19
C LEU A 278 -9.68 22.44 -3.83
N PRO A 279 -10.14 23.69 -3.65
CA PRO A 279 -10.07 24.36 -2.35
C PRO A 279 -10.79 23.60 -1.23
N ASN A 280 -11.99 23.08 -1.52
CA ASN A 280 -12.76 22.30 -0.55
C ASN A 280 -12.09 20.95 -0.22
N THR A 281 -11.48 20.31 -1.22
CA THR A 281 -10.75 19.06 -1.04
C THR A 281 -9.55 19.26 -0.13
N CYS A 282 -8.78 20.32 -0.34
CA CYS A 282 -7.64 20.70 0.50
C CYS A 282 -8.07 21.06 1.91
N ALA A 283 -9.09 21.91 2.06
CA ALA A 283 -9.62 22.31 3.37
C ALA A 283 -10.09 21.10 4.20
N LEU A 284 -10.70 20.10 3.55
CA LEU A 284 -11.10 18.86 4.23
C LEU A 284 -9.89 18.03 4.68
N ALA A 285 -8.83 17.96 3.88
CA ALA A 285 -7.59 17.27 4.25
C ALA A 285 -6.90 17.95 5.44
N ASP A 286 -6.83 19.29 5.42
CA ASP A 286 -6.31 20.13 6.52
C ASP A 286 -7.12 19.94 7.81
N LEU A 287 -8.45 19.91 7.71
CA LEU A 287 -9.32 19.65 8.85
C LEU A 287 -9.07 18.27 9.47
N LYS A 288 -8.94 17.24 8.64
CA LYS A 288 -8.66 15.87 9.11
C LYS A 288 -7.28 15.80 9.78
N MET A 289 -6.26 16.44 9.22
CA MET A 289 -4.93 16.56 9.82
C MET A 289 -5.01 17.20 11.20
N ASN A 290 -5.64 18.38 11.31
CA ASN A 290 -5.74 19.12 12.57
C ASN A 290 -6.51 18.33 13.64
N ARG A 291 -7.55 17.58 13.27
CA ARG A 291 -8.25 16.67 14.20
C ARG A 291 -7.33 15.58 14.74
N PHE A 292 -6.48 15.01 13.89
CA PHE A 292 -5.49 14.03 14.33
C PHE A 292 -4.45 14.66 15.27
N LEU A 293 -3.94 15.86 14.94
CA LEU A 293 -2.97 16.57 15.79
C LEU A 293 -3.58 16.95 17.15
N ASN A 294 -4.86 17.34 17.20
CA ASN A 294 -5.56 17.56 18.47
C ASN A 294 -5.60 16.30 19.32
N ARG A 295 -5.91 15.14 18.72
CA ARG A 295 -5.89 13.84 19.42
C ARG A 295 -4.49 13.51 19.95
N ALA A 296 -3.43 13.82 19.20
CA ALA A 296 -2.05 13.65 19.65
C ALA A 296 -1.72 14.57 20.84
N ASP A 297 -2.19 15.83 20.82
CA ASP A 297 -2.00 16.77 21.94
C ASP A 297 -2.77 16.33 23.19
N GLU A 298 -4.02 15.89 23.04
CA GLU A 298 -4.82 15.33 24.14
C GLU A 298 -4.12 14.12 24.77
N LEU A 299 -3.54 13.22 23.96
CA LEU A 299 -2.77 12.12 24.46
C LEU A 299 -1.53 12.60 25.22
N ALA A 300 -0.76 13.55 24.68
CA ALA A 300 0.43 14.07 25.34
C ALA A 300 0.10 14.67 26.71
N THR A 301 -0.96 15.47 26.80
CA THR A 301 -1.42 16.07 28.05
C THR A 301 -1.87 15.00 29.04
N THR A 302 -2.68 14.03 28.60
CA THR A 302 -3.20 12.96 29.46
C THR A 302 -2.11 12.05 29.98
N ALA A 303 -1.08 11.80 29.17
CA ALA A 303 0.08 10.98 29.53
C ALA A 303 1.15 11.75 30.32
N GLY A 304 0.98 13.05 30.57
CA GLY A 304 1.93 13.89 31.30
C GLY A 304 3.22 14.21 30.51
N LEU A 305 3.18 14.10 29.18
CA LEU A 305 4.37 14.26 28.31
C LEU A 305 4.62 15.72 27.89
N ASP A 306 3.74 16.67 28.21
CA ASP A 306 3.85 18.07 27.74
C ASP A 306 5.15 18.77 28.16
N GLY A 307 5.75 18.38 29.26
CA GLY A 307 7.06 18.90 29.71
C GLY A 307 8.28 18.32 28.98
N GLU A 308 8.11 17.18 28.31
CA GLU A 308 9.18 16.45 27.62
C GLU A 308 9.15 16.70 26.10
N LEU A 309 8.01 17.10 25.57
CA LEU A 309 7.79 17.30 24.15
C LEU A 309 7.85 18.79 23.77
N PRO A 310 8.28 19.13 22.56
CA PRO A 310 8.10 20.47 22.01
C PRO A 310 6.64 20.93 22.08
N PRO A 311 6.37 22.25 22.18
CA PRO A 311 5.01 22.74 22.27
C PRO A 311 4.17 22.37 21.05
N PRO A 312 2.84 22.21 21.21
CA PRO A 312 1.94 21.96 20.10
C PRO A 312 1.97 23.12 19.09
N HIS A 313 1.91 22.79 17.82
CA HIS A 313 1.85 23.76 16.74
C HIS A 313 0.89 23.30 15.65
N ARG A 314 0.56 24.20 14.71
CA ARG A 314 -0.27 23.87 13.54
C ARG A 314 0.45 24.28 12.26
N PHE A 315 0.16 23.56 11.20
CA PHE A 315 0.74 23.79 9.88
C PHE A 315 -0.14 24.79 9.09
N ALA A 316 0.49 25.56 8.23
CA ALA A 316 -0.23 26.47 7.34
C ALA A 316 -1.26 25.69 6.50
N PRO A 317 -2.45 26.23 6.27
CA PRO A 317 -3.43 25.63 5.38
C PRO A 317 -2.83 25.38 3.99
N THR A 318 -3.39 24.39 3.28
CA THR A 318 -2.99 24.12 1.91
C THR A 318 -3.35 25.30 1.01
N TYR A 319 -2.35 25.90 0.40
CA TYR A 319 -2.55 27.00 -0.56
C TYR A 319 -3.06 26.45 -1.89
N VAL A 320 -4.08 27.09 -2.42
CA VAL A 320 -4.60 26.84 -3.78
C VAL A 320 -4.58 28.16 -4.56
N ASP A 321 -3.86 28.19 -5.68
CA ASP A 321 -3.86 29.37 -6.54
C ASP A 321 -5.29 29.60 -7.10
N PRO A 322 -5.89 30.78 -6.87
CA PRO A 322 -7.21 31.09 -7.40
C PRO A 322 -7.29 31.07 -8.93
N ARG A 323 -6.15 31.10 -9.62
CA ARG A 323 -6.05 31.00 -11.08
C ARG A 323 -5.78 29.58 -11.57
N THR A 324 -5.92 28.57 -10.69
CA THR A 324 -5.75 27.16 -11.06
C THR A 324 -6.60 26.83 -12.29
N PRO A 325 -6.00 26.32 -13.39
CA PRO A 325 -6.74 26.02 -14.61
C PRO A 325 -7.70 24.86 -14.38
N LEU A 326 -8.87 24.94 -14.99
CA LEU A 326 -9.89 23.88 -15.00
C LEU A 326 -9.75 22.96 -16.24
N GLU A 327 -8.92 23.35 -17.18
CA GLU A 327 -8.66 22.58 -18.40
C GLU A 327 -7.17 22.62 -18.75
N LEU A 328 -6.71 21.55 -19.42
CA LEU A 328 -5.36 21.42 -19.96
C LEU A 328 -5.43 20.71 -21.31
N ASP A 329 -4.88 21.34 -22.35
CA ASP A 329 -4.84 20.77 -23.69
C ASP A 329 -3.67 19.78 -23.81
N LEU A 330 -4.01 18.49 -23.87
CA LEU A 330 -3.05 17.40 -24.04
C LEU A 330 -2.54 17.28 -25.51
N THR A 331 -3.17 17.99 -26.46
CA THR A 331 -2.75 17.99 -27.86
C THR A 331 -1.76 19.10 -28.19
N SER A 332 -1.55 20.05 -27.28
CA SER A 332 -0.65 21.20 -27.44
C SER A 332 0.83 20.83 -27.51
N GLY A 333 1.22 19.62 -27.09
CA GLY A 333 2.61 19.21 -26.95
C GLY A 333 3.26 19.68 -25.62
N GLU A 334 2.57 20.45 -24.76
CA GLU A 334 3.07 20.81 -23.44
C GLU A 334 3.19 19.57 -22.54
N ILE A 335 2.19 18.69 -22.57
CA ILE A 335 2.19 17.42 -21.82
C ILE A 335 2.51 16.26 -22.75
N THR A 336 3.57 15.55 -22.44
CA THR A 336 4.04 14.37 -23.20
C THR A 336 3.75 13.06 -22.51
N THR A 337 3.45 13.11 -21.20
CA THR A 337 3.17 11.91 -20.41
C THR A 337 2.05 12.15 -19.38
N VAL A 338 1.14 11.19 -19.25
CA VAL A 338 0.20 11.06 -18.13
C VAL A 338 0.61 9.89 -17.26
N LEU A 339 0.88 10.15 -15.96
CA LEU A 339 1.23 9.14 -14.97
C LEU A 339 0.07 8.92 -14.00
N TRP A 340 -0.48 7.71 -14.01
CA TRP A 340 -1.68 7.33 -13.27
C TRP A 340 -1.34 6.84 -11.86
N ALA A 341 -1.12 7.75 -10.91
CA ALA A 341 -0.91 7.45 -9.49
C ALA A 341 -2.25 7.26 -8.73
N THR A 342 -3.21 6.61 -9.37
CA THR A 342 -4.61 6.46 -8.94
C THR A 342 -4.86 5.25 -8.07
N GLY A 343 -3.79 4.64 -7.55
CA GLY A 343 -3.84 3.51 -6.64
C GLY A 343 -3.64 2.16 -7.30
N PHE A 344 -3.90 1.11 -6.53
CA PHE A 344 -3.65 -0.27 -6.92
C PHE A 344 -4.81 -1.16 -6.51
N ARG A 345 -4.85 -2.34 -7.10
CA ARG A 345 -5.79 -3.42 -6.73
C ARG A 345 -5.10 -4.78 -6.73
N PRO A 346 -5.56 -5.71 -5.89
CA PRO A 346 -5.07 -7.09 -5.95
C PRO A 346 -5.51 -7.77 -7.25
N ASP A 347 -4.73 -8.75 -7.68
CA ASP A 347 -5.10 -9.67 -8.76
C ASP A 347 -5.49 -11.03 -8.16
N HIS A 348 -6.77 -11.37 -8.27
CA HIS A 348 -7.33 -12.65 -7.86
C HIS A 348 -8.10 -13.31 -9.02
N THR A 349 -7.73 -13.01 -10.27
CA THR A 349 -8.40 -13.57 -11.46
C THR A 349 -8.24 -15.09 -11.57
N TRP A 350 -7.15 -15.61 -11.05
CA TRP A 350 -6.80 -17.02 -10.96
C TRP A 350 -7.51 -17.79 -9.83
N LEU A 351 -8.24 -17.12 -8.95
CA LEU A 351 -9.04 -17.76 -7.90
C LEU A 351 -10.39 -18.21 -8.48
N ASP A 352 -10.51 -19.50 -8.75
CA ASP A 352 -11.69 -20.13 -9.33
C ASP A 352 -12.61 -20.70 -8.22
N ILE A 353 -12.97 -19.81 -7.28
CA ILE A 353 -13.88 -20.05 -6.16
C ILE A 353 -14.81 -18.83 -6.06
N PRO A 354 -16.15 -18.97 -5.90
CA PRO A 354 -17.10 -17.87 -5.97
C PRO A 354 -17.15 -17.05 -4.67
N VAL A 355 -16.00 -16.58 -4.19
CA VAL A 355 -15.85 -15.83 -2.94
C VAL A 355 -15.68 -14.31 -3.14
N ARG A 356 -15.74 -13.84 -4.38
CA ARG A 356 -15.59 -12.42 -4.71
C ARG A 356 -16.94 -11.70 -4.68
N ASP A 357 -16.92 -10.45 -4.26
CA ASP A 357 -18.06 -9.54 -4.36
C ASP A 357 -18.18 -8.94 -5.79
N ARG A 358 -19.18 -8.06 -6.00
CA ARG A 358 -19.43 -7.40 -7.29
C ARG A 358 -18.28 -6.47 -7.73
N THR A 359 -17.40 -6.08 -6.81
CA THR A 359 -16.23 -5.24 -7.09
C THR A 359 -14.95 -6.07 -7.34
N GLY A 360 -15.07 -7.41 -7.29
CA GLY A 360 -13.96 -8.34 -7.49
C GLY A 360 -13.12 -8.59 -6.23
N ARG A 361 -13.53 -8.08 -5.06
CA ARG A 361 -12.84 -8.27 -3.79
C ARG A 361 -13.27 -9.57 -3.12
N ILE A 362 -12.33 -10.26 -2.49
CA ILE A 362 -12.64 -11.45 -1.69
C ILE A 362 -13.44 -11.04 -0.45
N ARG A 363 -14.59 -11.70 -0.25
CA ARG A 363 -15.38 -11.57 0.98
C ARG A 363 -14.67 -12.32 2.10
N HIS A 364 -14.37 -11.63 3.18
CA HIS A 364 -13.70 -12.21 4.34
C HIS A 364 -14.08 -11.49 5.63
N ASP A 365 -13.97 -12.21 6.73
CA ASP A 365 -14.03 -11.67 8.09
C ASP A 365 -12.65 -11.76 8.72
N GLY A 366 -11.98 -10.61 8.92
CA GLY A 366 -10.63 -10.55 9.50
C GLY A 366 -9.60 -11.48 8.86
N GLY A 367 -9.71 -11.76 7.56
CA GLY A 367 -8.82 -12.65 6.80
C GLY A 367 -9.33 -14.09 6.65
N VAL A 368 -10.43 -14.46 7.29
CA VAL A 368 -11.09 -15.77 7.13
C VAL A 368 -12.13 -15.66 6.02
N VAL A 369 -12.03 -16.49 5.00
CA VAL A 369 -13.04 -16.56 3.92
C VAL A 369 -14.14 -17.52 4.34
N THR A 370 -15.23 -16.98 4.89
CA THR A 370 -16.31 -17.78 5.49
C THR A 370 -17.04 -18.67 4.48
N ASP A 371 -17.18 -18.20 3.23
CA ASP A 371 -17.82 -18.92 2.14
C ASP A 371 -16.97 -20.08 1.59
N ALA A 372 -15.71 -20.18 1.97
CA ALA A 372 -14.78 -21.27 1.58
C ALA A 372 -13.92 -21.68 2.77
N PRO A 373 -14.42 -22.51 3.69
CA PRO A 373 -13.71 -22.91 4.90
C PRO A 373 -12.34 -23.55 4.61
N GLY A 374 -11.28 -22.98 5.17
CA GLY A 374 -9.89 -23.36 4.89
C GLY A 374 -9.17 -22.43 3.93
N LEU A 375 -9.89 -21.45 3.33
CA LEU A 375 -9.30 -20.36 2.55
C LEU A 375 -9.13 -19.11 3.42
N TYR A 376 -7.97 -18.46 3.29
CA TYR A 376 -7.58 -17.28 4.07
C TYR A 376 -6.94 -16.22 3.17
N VAL A 377 -6.97 -14.96 3.62
CA VAL A 377 -6.29 -13.84 2.96
C VAL A 377 -5.43 -13.07 3.96
N LEU A 378 -4.27 -12.53 3.51
CA LEU A 378 -3.37 -11.68 4.27
C LEU A 378 -2.83 -10.52 3.44
N GLY A 379 -2.43 -9.42 4.10
CA GLY A 379 -1.79 -8.29 3.44
C GLY A 379 -2.75 -7.41 2.64
N LEU A 380 -4.04 -7.40 2.98
CA LEU A 380 -5.05 -6.52 2.38
C LEU A 380 -5.33 -5.30 3.28
N PRO A 381 -5.80 -4.16 2.70
CA PRO A 381 -6.13 -2.96 3.46
C PRO A 381 -7.17 -3.23 4.54
N VAL A 382 -6.87 -2.78 5.75
CA VAL A 382 -7.75 -2.91 6.93
C VAL A 382 -8.32 -4.33 7.03
N LEU A 383 -7.42 -5.31 6.93
CA LEU A 383 -7.80 -6.73 7.05
C LEU A 383 -8.31 -7.03 8.46
N ARG A 384 -7.50 -6.69 9.46
CA ARG A 384 -7.82 -6.79 10.89
C ARG A 384 -7.67 -5.47 11.62
N THR A 385 -6.69 -4.65 11.21
CA THR A 385 -6.42 -3.33 11.78
C THR A 385 -6.05 -2.36 10.65
N ARG A 386 -5.98 -1.07 10.96
CA ARG A 386 -5.47 -0.07 9.99
C ARG A 386 -4.01 -0.33 9.60
N ALA A 387 -3.25 -1.04 10.44
CA ALA A 387 -1.86 -1.40 10.15
C ALA A 387 -1.70 -2.57 9.19
N SER A 388 -2.75 -3.27 8.79
CA SER A 388 -2.69 -4.57 8.07
C SER A 388 -1.88 -4.54 6.76
N THR A 389 -1.76 -3.40 6.08
CA THR A 389 -0.95 -3.26 4.85
C THR A 389 0.50 -2.91 5.10
N TYR A 390 0.87 -2.47 6.29
CA TYR A 390 2.26 -2.22 6.66
C TYR A 390 3.00 -3.52 6.98
N ILE A 391 4.33 -3.50 6.88
CA ILE A 391 5.15 -4.70 7.16
C ILE A 391 4.88 -5.23 8.57
N HIS A 392 4.81 -4.35 9.57
CA HIS A 392 4.56 -4.74 10.96
C HIS A 392 3.13 -5.25 11.21
N GLY A 393 2.16 -4.84 10.40
CA GLY A 393 0.78 -5.33 10.53
C GLY A 393 0.65 -6.84 10.29
N ALA A 394 1.57 -7.41 9.50
CA ALA A 394 1.62 -8.85 9.29
C ALA A 394 1.88 -9.67 10.57
N VAL A 395 2.43 -9.06 11.63
CA VAL A 395 2.69 -9.75 12.91
C VAL A 395 1.39 -10.20 13.58
N THR A 396 0.44 -9.26 13.71
CA THR A 396 -0.86 -9.52 14.36
C THR A 396 -1.80 -10.29 13.44
N ASP A 397 -1.84 -9.93 12.17
CA ASP A 397 -2.74 -10.56 11.20
C ASP A 397 -2.39 -12.02 10.98
N SER A 398 -1.10 -12.36 10.79
CA SER A 398 -0.66 -13.75 10.64
C SER A 398 -0.90 -14.59 11.89
N GLN A 399 -0.76 -14.01 13.09
CA GLN A 399 -1.04 -14.68 14.34
C GLN A 399 -2.52 -15.10 14.42
N ALA A 400 -3.43 -14.19 14.13
CA ALA A 400 -4.87 -14.43 14.20
C ALA A 400 -5.33 -15.46 13.16
N VAL A 401 -4.87 -15.30 11.90
CA VAL A 401 -5.20 -16.23 10.80
C VAL A 401 -4.64 -17.62 11.08
N ALA A 402 -3.39 -17.73 11.57
CA ALA A 402 -2.79 -19.02 11.89
C ALA A 402 -3.48 -19.72 13.06
N SER A 403 -3.97 -18.98 14.05
CA SER A 403 -4.76 -19.56 15.16
C SER A 403 -6.09 -20.14 14.66
N HIS A 404 -6.81 -19.41 13.82
CA HIS A 404 -8.04 -19.90 13.21
C HIS A 404 -7.78 -21.13 12.33
N LEU A 405 -6.74 -21.10 11.48
CA LEU A 405 -6.34 -22.21 10.61
C LEU A 405 -6.01 -23.47 11.43
N HIS A 406 -5.27 -23.32 12.53
CA HIS A 406 -4.94 -24.44 13.41
C HIS A 406 -6.20 -25.08 14.00
N THR A 407 -7.16 -24.30 14.49
CA THR A 407 -8.45 -24.76 15.01
C THR A 407 -9.24 -25.48 13.91
N HIS A 408 -9.31 -24.91 12.70
CA HIS A 408 -9.99 -25.52 11.56
C HIS A 408 -9.41 -26.90 11.19
N LEU A 409 -8.09 -27.07 11.24
CA LEU A 409 -7.45 -28.35 10.97
C LEU A 409 -7.73 -29.38 12.06
N GLY A 410 -7.86 -28.95 13.33
CA GLY A 410 -8.19 -29.84 14.46
C GLY A 410 -9.63 -30.36 14.41
N SER A 411 -10.60 -29.49 14.08
CA SER A 411 -12.02 -29.86 14.00
C SER A 411 -12.38 -30.86 12.91
N ARG A 412 -11.53 -31.00 11.88
CA ARG A 412 -11.70 -31.99 10.80
C ARG A 412 -11.03 -33.35 11.06
N ARG A 413 -10.40 -33.54 12.22
CA ARG A 413 -9.82 -34.82 12.63
C ARG A 413 -10.76 -35.67 13.48
N GLN A 414 -11.89 -35.11 13.93
CA GLN A 414 -12.99 -35.78 14.62
C GLN A 414 -14.09 -36.15 13.63
#